data_44218b6c6643e7e9847943f89cb0f019
#
_entry.id   44218b6c6643e7e9847943f89cb0f019
#
_cell.length_a   1.000
_cell.length_b   1.000
_cell.length_c   1.000
_cell.angle_alpha   90.00
_cell.angle_beta   90.00
_cell.angle_gamma   90.00
#
_symmetry.space_group_name_H-M   'P 1'
#
loop_
_entity.id
_entity.type
_entity.pdbx_description
1 polymer ?
#
loop_
_entity_poly.entity_id
_entity_poly.type
_entity_poly.pdbx_seq_one_letter_code
_entity_poly.pdbx_strand_id
1 'polypeptide(L)'
;MPRAGVTPERVVREAALLSDEEGFDALTMSGLAHRFGVSVPSLYKHVEGLSGLRRSVARAGAQELGDYLREAIEGRSGTDAWRAFAHAYRHFAHTCPGRYTALQRAPLLPSGTEDAPLSPDPVTVLAEVLQGLGVAERRRVPVMRALRSALHGFVDLEANGGFGLPEGVDTSFDVLLEGCARMFVPGLDDPG
;
A
#
# COMPACT_ATOMS: atom_id res chain seq x y z
N MET A 1 -12.36 2.91 34.69
CA MET A 1 -12.08 3.54 33.39
C MET A 1 -13.27 3.25 32.47
N PRO A 2 -13.95 4.25 31.89
CA PRO A 2 -14.98 3.96 30.88
C PRO A 2 -14.32 3.19 29.73
N ARG A 3 -14.87 2.02 29.37
CA ARG A 3 -14.48 1.29 28.15
C ARG A 3 -14.78 2.22 26.99
N ALA A 4 -13.76 2.72 26.30
CA ALA A 4 -13.96 3.46 25.06
C ALA A 4 -14.84 2.61 24.13
N GLY A 5 -15.99 3.16 23.74
CA GLY A 5 -17.02 2.42 23.01
C GLY A 5 -16.47 1.81 21.72
N VAL A 6 -17.05 0.70 21.30
CA VAL A 6 -16.77 0.09 19.99
C VAL A 6 -17.39 1.00 18.92
N THR A 7 -16.57 1.57 18.02
CA THR A 7 -17.03 2.34 16.87
C THR A 7 -16.55 1.68 15.57
N PRO A 8 -17.20 1.93 14.42
CA PRO A 8 -16.76 1.38 13.13
C PRO A 8 -15.26 1.66 12.85
N GLU A 9 -14.81 2.89 13.05
CA GLU A 9 -13.44 3.32 12.80
C GLU A 9 -12.45 2.57 13.70
N ARG A 10 -12.82 2.39 14.98
CA ARG A 10 -11.99 1.64 15.92
C ARG A 10 -11.94 0.15 15.55
N VAL A 11 -13.06 -0.42 15.09
CA VAL A 11 -13.11 -1.82 14.63
C VAL A 11 -12.18 -2.02 13.44
N VAL A 12 -12.21 -1.13 12.45
CA VAL A 12 -11.34 -1.20 11.27
C VAL A 12 -9.87 -1.02 11.66
N ARG A 13 -9.54 -0.06 12.53
CA ARG A 13 -8.17 0.16 12.99
C ARG A 13 -7.60 -1.05 13.73
N GLU A 14 -8.34 -1.62 14.67
CA GLU A 14 -7.88 -2.82 15.38
C GLU A 14 -7.78 -4.04 14.47
N ALA A 15 -8.66 -4.16 13.47
CA ALA A 15 -8.56 -5.21 12.46
C ALA A 15 -7.32 -5.03 11.56
N ALA A 16 -6.96 -3.79 11.22
CA ALA A 16 -5.75 -3.47 10.47
C ALA A 16 -4.49 -3.87 11.28
N LEU A 17 -4.42 -3.49 12.55
CA LEU A 17 -3.32 -3.87 13.45
C LEU A 17 -3.23 -5.39 13.63
N LEU A 18 -4.36 -6.06 13.84
CA LEU A 18 -4.40 -7.52 13.96
C LEU A 18 -3.92 -8.20 12.67
N SER A 19 -4.27 -7.63 11.51
CA SER A 19 -3.80 -8.12 10.22
C SER A 19 -2.29 -7.96 10.04
N ASP A 20 -1.69 -6.89 10.56
CA ASP A 20 -0.24 -6.71 10.53
C ASP A 20 0.49 -7.66 11.48
N GLU A 21 -0.10 -7.97 12.63
CA GLU A 21 0.47 -8.85 13.66
C GLU A 21 0.37 -10.35 13.29
N GLU A 22 -0.79 -10.79 12.78
CA GLU A 22 -1.11 -12.21 12.59
C GLU A 22 -1.25 -12.59 11.10
N GLY A 23 -1.24 -11.62 10.19
CA GLY A 23 -1.50 -11.78 8.76
C GLY A 23 -2.96 -11.52 8.38
N PHE A 24 -3.16 -10.95 7.19
CA PHE A 24 -4.49 -10.56 6.70
C PHE A 24 -5.44 -11.76 6.53
N ASP A 25 -4.91 -12.93 6.16
CA ASP A 25 -5.72 -14.14 5.97
C ASP A 25 -6.22 -14.71 7.30
N ALA A 26 -5.47 -14.51 8.38
CA ALA A 26 -5.83 -14.92 9.73
C ALA A 26 -6.93 -14.06 10.37
N LEU A 27 -7.26 -12.90 9.77
CA LEU A 27 -8.30 -12.01 10.27
C LEU A 27 -9.67 -12.70 10.31
N THR A 28 -10.23 -12.81 11.51
CA THR A 28 -11.56 -13.39 11.76
C THR A 28 -12.40 -12.50 12.67
N MET A 29 -13.74 -12.60 12.57
CA MET A 29 -14.65 -11.91 13.49
C MET A 29 -14.46 -12.34 14.93
N SER A 30 -14.14 -13.62 15.17
CA SER A 30 -13.89 -14.15 16.51
C SER A 30 -12.60 -13.63 17.14
N GLY A 31 -11.49 -13.60 16.39
CA GLY A 31 -10.22 -13.03 16.84
C GLY A 31 -10.37 -11.55 17.21
N LEU A 32 -11.05 -10.80 16.36
CA LEU A 32 -11.30 -9.38 16.62
C LEU A 32 -12.21 -9.16 17.83
N ALA A 33 -13.29 -9.96 17.99
CA ALA A 33 -14.17 -9.91 19.16
C ALA A 33 -13.41 -10.21 20.46
N HIS A 34 -12.51 -11.19 20.42
CA HIS A 34 -11.64 -11.51 21.54
C HIS A 34 -10.72 -10.32 21.91
N ARG A 35 -10.08 -9.69 20.93
CA ARG A 35 -9.22 -8.52 21.13
C ARG A 35 -9.98 -7.34 21.77
N PHE A 36 -11.24 -7.14 21.41
CA PHE A 36 -12.13 -6.13 22.02
C PHE A 36 -12.71 -6.53 23.37
N GLY A 37 -12.69 -7.81 23.74
CA GLY A 37 -13.38 -8.32 24.90
C GLY A 37 -14.92 -8.20 24.81
N VAL A 38 -15.48 -8.36 23.59
CA VAL A 38 -16.90 -8.29 23.29
C VAL A 38 -17.40 -9.56 22.60
N SER A 39 -18.72 -9.72 22.48
CA SER A 39 -19.28 -10.83 21.70
C SER A 39 -19.21 -10.54 20.19
N VAL A 40 -19.07 -11.59 19.37
CA VAL A 40 -19.09 -11.47 17.90
C VAL A 40 -20.32 -10.74 17.36
N PRO A 41 -21.56 -11.01 17.87
CA PRO A 41 -22.75 -10.25 17.47
C PRO A 41 -22.64 -8.73 17.68
N SER A 42 -21.85 -8.29 18.66
CA SER A 42 -21.63 -6.86 18.91
C SER A 42 -20.86 -6.18 17.77
N LEU A 43 -19.96 -6.89 17.09
CA LEU A 43 -19.18 -6.36 15.97
C LEU A 43 -20.02 -6.20 14.70
N TYR A 44 -21.01 -7.07 14.47
CA TYR A 44 -21.90 -6.99 13.31
C TYR A 44 -22.75 -5.70 13.26
N LYS A 45 -22.82 -4.95 14.36
CA LYS A 45 -23.46 -3.63 14.38
C LYS A 45 -22.60 -2.54 13.74
N HIS A 46 -21.30 -2.82 13.53
CA HIS A 46 -20.32 -1.85 13.09
C HIS A 46 -19.70 -2.19 11.73
N VAL A 47 -19.81 -3.45 11.28
CA VAL A 47 -19.24 -3.92 10.01
C VAL A 47 -20.15 -4.94 9.34
N GLU A 48 -20.12 -5.00 8.02
CA GLU A 48 -20.88 -5.94 7.17
C GLU A 48 -20.19 -7.31 7.09
N GLY A 49 -20.00 -7.94 8.25
CA GLY A 49 -19.33 -9.22 8.34
C GLY A 49 -17.84 -9.17 7.99
N LEU A 50 -17.24 -10.34 7.85
CA LEU A 50 -15.80 -10.45 7.59
C LEU A 50 -15.39 -9.85 6.23
N SER A 51 -16.20 -10.03 5.19
CA SER A 51 -15.90 -9.47 3.86
C SER A 51 -15.96 -7.94 3.86
N GLY A 52 -16.95 -7.35 4.52
CA GLY A 52 -17.04 -5.90 4.71
C GLY A 52 -15.86 -5.36 5.52
N LEU A 53 -15.52 -6.04 6.62
CA LEU A 53 -14.35 -5.69 7.43
C LEU A 53 -13.04 -5.74 6.62
N ARG A 54 -12.83 -6.79 5.82
CA ARG A 54 -11.66 -6.93 4.95
C ARG A 54 -11.57 -5.81 3.91
N ARG A 55 -12.68 -5.41 3.30
CA ARG A 55 -12.72 -4.24 2.40
C ARG A 55 -12.36 -2.95 3.14
N SER A 56 -12.91 -2.75 4.34
CA SER A 56 -12.59 -1.57 5.14
C SER A 56 -11.12 -1.50 5.55
N VAL A 57 -10.50 -2.63 5.90
CA VAL A 57 -9.05 -2.72 6.17
C VAL A 57 -8.24 -2.37 4.92
N ALA A 58 -8.60 -2.91 3.75
CA ALA A 58 -7.92 -2.59 2.49
C ALA A 58 -8.04 -1.10 2.16
N ARG A 59 -9.23 -0.51 2.37
CA ARG A 59 -9.45 0.92 2.15
C ARG A 59 -8.62 1.79 3.10
N ALA A 60 -8.60 1.45 4.39
CA ALA A 60 -7.78 2.15 5.37
C ALA A 60 -6.28 2.05 5.02
N GLY A 61 -5.81 0.86 4.64
CA GLY A 61 -4.43 0.66 4.19
C GLY A 61 -4.10 1.45 2.92
N ALA A 62 -5.04 1.58 1.96
CA ALA A 62 -4.86 2.41 0.77
C ALA A 62 -4.73 3.90 1.11
N GLN A 63 -5.56 4.39 2.04
CA GLN A 63 -5.49 5.77 2.50
C GLN A 63 -4.14 6.04 3.19
N GLU A 64 -3.74 5.19 4.13
CA GLU A 64 -2.47 5.33 4.85
C GLU A 64 -1.26 5.23 3.93
N LEU A 65 -1.26 4.31 2.95
CA LEU A 65 -0.22 4.25 1.94
C LEU A 65 -0.18 5.53 1.11
N GLY A 66 -1.34 6.05 0.70
CA GLY A 66 -1.43 7.31 -0.05
C GLY A 66 -0.83 8.48 0.72
N ASP A 67 -1.19 8.62 2.00
CA ASP A 67 -0.66 9.67 2.89
C ASP A 67 0.87 9.54 3.03
N TYR A 68 1.36 8.32 3.27
CA TYR A 68 2.78 8.04 3.44
C TYR A 68 3.60 8.33 2.16
N LEU A 69 3.07 7.94 1.00
CA LEU A 69 3.69 8.23 -0.30
C LEU A 69 3.69 9.73 -0.60
N ARG A 70 2.61 10.45 -0.27
CA ARG A 70 2.50 11.89 -0.45
C ARG A 70 3.55 12.63 0.37
N GLU A 71 3.68 12.28 1.66
CA GLU A 71 4.70 12.85 2.55
C GLU A 71 6.11 12.57 2.02
N ALA A 72 6.38 11.36 1.55
CA ALA A 72 7.69 10.98 1.05
C ALA A 72 8.14 11.78 -0.17
N ILE A 73 7.23 12.18 -1.06
CA ILE A 73 7.57 12.95 -2.27
C ILE A 73 7.51 14.46 -2.07
N GLU A 74 7.05 14.95 -0.92
CA GLU A 74 6.91 16.38 -0.66
C GLU A 74 8.25 17.11 -0.83
N GLY A 75 8.23 18.20 -1.61
CA GLY A 75 9.42 18.99 -1.91
C GLY A 75 10.43 18.33 -2.85
N ARG A 76 10.13 17.14 -3.39
CA ARG A 76 10.99 16.39 -4.31
C ARG A 76 10.45 16.42 -5.73
N SER A 77 11.33 16.22 -6.70
CA SER A 77 10.97 16.18 -8.12
C SER A 77 11.83 15.18 -8.90
N GLY A 78 11.40 14.82 -10.12
CA GLY A 78 12.18 13.97 -11.00
C GLY A 78 12.53 12.62 -10.38
N THR A 79 13.78 12.20 -10.55
CA THR A 79 14.28 10.91 -10.05
C THR A 79 14.32 10.82 -8.52
N ASP A 80 14.47 11.95 -7.82
CA ASP A 80 14.46 11.97 -6.36
C ASP A 80 13.05 11.68 -5.81
N ALA A 81 12.01 12.21 -6.44
CA ALA A 81 10.63 11.88 -6.09
C ALA A 81 10.32 10.40 -6.38
N TRP A 82 10.82 9.86 -7.51
CA TRP A 82 10.66 8.44 -7.83
C TRP A 82 11.33 7.54 -6.79
N ARG A 83 12.59 7.82 -6.42
CA ARG A 83 13.29 7.05 -5.40
C ARG A 83 12.58 7.12 -4.05
N ALA A 84 12.20 8.31 -3.62
CA ALA A 84 11.48 8.51 -2.37
C ALA A 84 10.14 7.76 -2.34
N PHE A 85 9.37 7.81 -3.43
CA PHE A 85 8.13 7.04 -3.60
C PHE A 85 8.38 5.54 -3.44
N ALA A 86 9.37 4.99 -4.15
CA ALA A 86 9.63 3.56 -4.17
C ALA A 86 10.13 3.04 -2.80
N HIS A 87 11.01 3.78 -2.13
CA HIS A 87 11.46 3.44 -0.78
C HIS A 87 10.32 3.52 0.23
N ALA A 88 9.45 4.52 0.14
CA ALA A 88 8.26 4.63 0.99
C ALA A 88 7.29 3.47 0.77
N TYR A 89 7.06 3.09 -0.49
CA TYR A 89 6.22 1.93 -0.83
C TYR A 89 6.76 0.63 -0.20
N ARG A 90 8.07 0.36 -0.36
CA ARG A 90 8.73 -0.80 0.24
C ARG A 90 8.66 -0.76 1.77
N HIS A 91 8.95 0.40 2.37
CA HIS A 91 8.90 0.58 3.82
C HIS A 91 7.49 0.30 4.37
N PHE A 92 6.44 0.84 3.74
CA PHE A 92 5.06 0.56 4.14
C PHE A 92 4.73 -0.94 4.10
N ALA A 93 5.16 -1.64 3.07
CA ALA A 93 4.92 -3.08 2.96
C ALA A 93 5.60 -3.88 4.09
N HIS A 94 6.79 -3.45 4.53
CA HIS A 94 7.51 -4.07 5.66
C HIS A 94 6.89 -3.74 7.02
N THR A 95 6.44 -2.50 7.21
CA THR A 95 5.92 -2.04 8.51
C THR A 95 4.45 -2.34 8.72
N CYS A 96 3.70 -2.50 7.62
CA CYS A 96 2.27 -2.74 7.62
C CYS A 96 1.89 -3.94 6.73
N PRO A 97 2.47 -5.14 6.95
CA PRO A 97 2.37 -6.26 6.00
C PRO A 97 0.94 -6.77 5.79
N GLY A 98 0.11 -6.75 6.82
CA GLY A 98 -1.29 -7.16 6.72
C GLY A 98 -2.14 -6.16 5.93
N ARG A 99 -1.97 -4.86 6.16
CA ARG A 99 -2.61 -3.78 5.38
C ARG A 99 -2.13 -3.80 3.94
N TYR A 100 -0.83 -4.01 3.71
CA TYR A 100 -0.27 -4.18 2.37
C TYR A 100 -0.90 -5.39 1.65
N THR A 101 -1.00 -6.54 2.31
CA THR A 101 -1.66 -7.74 1.76
C THR A 101 -3.13 -7.48 1.47
N ALA A 102 -3.84 -6.75 2.33
CA ALA A 102 -5.24 -6.37 2.12
C ALA A 102 -5.44 -5.61 0.80
N LEU A 103 -4.54 -4.66 0.48
CA LEU A 103 -4.54 -3.89 -0.77
C LEU A 103 -4.43 -4.78 -2.03
N GLN A 104 -3.73 -5.90 -1.93
CA GLN A 104 -3.55 -6.81 -3.06
C GLN A 104 -4.71 -7.79 -3.23
N ARG A 105 -5.36 -8.19 -2.13
CA ARG A 105 -6.37 -9.27 -2.11
C ARG A 105 -7.82 -8.80 -2.03
N ALA A 106 -8.07 -7.62 -1.50
CA ALA A 106 -9.39 -7.02 -1.47
C ALA A 106 -9.39 -5.82 -2.44
N PRO A 107 -9.67 -6.04 -3.73
CA PRO A 107 -9.62 -4.98 -4.71
C PRO A 107 -10.58 -3.87 -4.29
N LEU A 108 -10.06 -2.65 -4.24
CA LEU A 108 -10.88 -1.46 -4.10
C LEU A 108 -11.80 -1.41 -5.32
N LEU A 109 -13.09 -1.42 -5.09
CA LEU A 109 -14.07 -1.37 -6.17
C LEU A 109 -13.87 -0.09 -6.99
N PRO A 110 -14.09 -0.13 -8.32
CA PRO A 110 -14.02 1.07 -9.16
C PRO A 110 -14.93 2.16 -8.61
N SER A 111 -14.51 3.41 -8.79
CA SER A 111 -15.28 4.61 -8.48
C SER A 111 -16.74 4.49 -8.96
N GLY A 112 -17.70 4.50 -8.04
CA GLY A 112 -19.13 4.30 -8.34
C GLY A 112 -19.90 3.54 -7.25
N THR A 113 -19.19 2.96 -6.29
CA THR A 113 -19.76 2.50 -5.04
C THR A 113 -19.80 3.65 -4.02
N GLU A 114 -20.68 3.58 -3.03
CA GLU A 114 -20.97 4.65 -2.05
C GLU A 114 -19.78 5.18 -1.23
N ASP A 115 -18.59 4.60 -1.42
CA ASP A 115 -17.36 5.01 -0.72
C ASP A 115 -16.77 6.28 -1.34
N ALA A 116 -16.50 7.28 -0.50
CA ALA A 116 -15.78 8.48 -0.91
C ALA A 116 -14.41 8.13 -1.55
N PRO A 117 -13.95 8.88 -2.57
CA PRO A 117 -12.63 8.63 -3.15
C PRO A 117 -11.54 8.78 -2.08
N LEU A 118 -10.46 8.00 -2.24
CA LEU A 118 -9.25 8.16 -1.42
C LEU A 118 -8.58 9.50 -1.76
N SER A 119 -8.02 10.17 -0.74
CA SER A 119 -7.27 11.41 -0.96
C SER A 119 -6.20 11.55 0.13
N PRO A 120 -4.90 11.44 -0.23
CA PRO A 120 -4.39 11.08 -1.55
C PRO A 120 -4.57 9.60 -1.90
N ASP A 121 -4.83 9.32 -3.17
CA ASP A 121 -4.83 7.95 -3.71
C ASP A 121 -3.39 7.58 -4.14
N PRO A 122 -2.86 6.41 -3.76
CA PRO A 122 -1.54 5.95 -4.17
C PRO A 122 -1.30 5.99 -5.69
N VAL A 123 -2.34 5.71 -6.48
CA VAL A 123 -2.27 5.76 -7.96
C VAL A 123 -2.08 7.20 -8.44
N THR A 124 -2.79 8.16 -7.83
CA THR A 124 -2.66 9.58 -8.15
C THR A 124 -1.27 10.09 -7.79
N VAL A 125 -0.73 9.71 -6.64
CA VAL A 125 0.64 10.09 -6.22
C VAL A 125 1.68 9.57 -7.22
N LEU A 126 1.56 8.33 -7.68
CA LEU A 126 2.45 7.78 -8.70
C LEU A 126 2.30 8.51 -10.05
N ALA A 127 1.08 8.88 -10.45
CA ALA A 127 0.83 9.64 -11.67
C ALA A 127 1.53 11.01 -11.66
N GLU A 128 1.54 11.69 -10.51
CA GLU A 128 2.26 12.96 -10.32
C GLU A 128 3.78 12.78 -10.43
N VAL A 129 4.34 11.73 -9.80
CA VAL A 129 5.77 11.38 -9.93
C VAL A 129 6.12 11.16 -11.40
N LEU A 130 5.32 10.38 -12.15
CA LEU A 130 5.56 10.14 -13.58
C LEU A 130 5.41 11.39 -14.43
N GLN A 131 4.52 12.30 -14.06
CA GLN A 131 4.42 13.61 -14.71
C GLN A 131 5.69 14.43 -14.49
N GLY A 132 6.20 14.46 -13.26
CA GLY A 132 7.45 15.14 -12.92
C GLY A 132 8.69 14.54 -13.61
N LEU A 133 8.62 13.26 -13.98
CA LEU A 133 9.64 12.55 -14.77
C LEU A 133 9.49 12.77 -16.30
N GLY A 134 8.51 13.55 -16.75
CA GLY A 134 8.29 13.80 -18.17
C GLY A 134 7.61 12.66 -18.94
N VAL A 135 7.05 11.68 -18.26
CA VAL A 135 6.32 10.57 -18.91
C VAL A 135 5.05 11.10 -19.56
N ALA A 136 4.94 10.95 -20.88
CA ALA A 136 3.80 11.42 -21.65
C ALA A 136 2.49 10.79 -21.14
N GLU A 137 1.41 11.56 -21.08
CA GLU A 137 0.11 11.16 -20.51
C GLU A 137 -0.40 9.83 -21.05
N ARG A 138 -0.32 9.61 -22.37
CA ARG A 138 -0.73 8.36 -23.03
C ARG A 138 0.06 7.12 -22.57
N ARG A 139 1.25 7.32 -21.98
CA ARG A 139 2.12 6.25 -21.47
C ARG A 139 2.00 6.06 -19.96
N ARG A 140 1.40 6.99 -19.22
CA ARG A 140 1.39 6.93 -17.73
C ARG A 140 0.73 5.67 -17.22
N VAL A 141 -0.44 5.27 -17.70
CA VAL A 141 -1.13 4.07 -17.22
C VAL A 141 -0.32 2.78 -17.49
N PRO A 142 0.20 2.51 -18.72
CA PRO A 142 1.09 1.37 -18.92
C PRO A 142 2.35 1.39 -18.03
N VAL A 143 2.99 2.55 -17.86
CA VAL A 143 4.19 2.70 -17.01
C VAL A 143 3.84 2.48 -15.54
N MET A 144 2.75 3.06 -15.02
CA MET A 144 2.28 2.81 -13.64
C MET A 144 2.07 1.33 -13.37
N ARG A 145 1.47 0.59 -14.30
CA ARG A 145 1.27 -0.87 -14.17
C ARG A 145 2.59 -1.61 -14.12
N ALA A 146 3.53 -1.27 -14.98
CA ALA A 146 4.87 -1.87 -15.02
C ALA A 146 5.64 -1.61 -13.72
N LEU A 147 5.68 -0.35 -13.26
CA LEU A 147 6.36 0.04 -12.01
C LEU A 147 5.72 -0.62 -10.78
N ARG A 148 4.38 -0.62 -10.71
CA ARG A 148 3.68 -1.31 -9.62
C ARG A 148 4.00 -2.81 -9.61
N SER A 149 4.04 -3.46 -10.77
CA SER A 149 4.39 -4.88 -10.87
C SER A 149 5.83 -5.14 -10.42
N ALA A 150 6.77 -4.28 -10.81
CA ALA A 150 8.17 -4.39 -10.42
C ALA A 150 8.36 -4.19 -8.89
N LEU A 151 7.80 -3.13 -8.33
CA LEU A 151 7.87 -2.85 -6.89
C LEU A 151 7.19 -3.95 -6.08
N HIS A 152 5.97 -4.35 -6.47
CA HIS A 152 5.22 -5.40 -5.79
C HIS A 152 5.96 -6.74 -5.84
N GLY A 153 6.47 -7.13 -7.01
CA GLY A 153 7.21 -8.38 -7.17
C GLY A 153 8.48 -8.42 -6.31
N PHE A 154 9.22 -7.30 -6.24
CA PHE A 154 10.40 -7.20 -5.40
C PHE A 154 10.04 -7.34 -3.91
N VAL A 155 9.07 -6.58 -3.45
CA VAL A 155 8.62 -6.57 -2.04
C VAL A 155 8.04 -7.93 -1.63
N ASP A 156 7.29 -8.57 -2.51
CA ASP A 156 6.71 -9.90 -2.24
C ASP A 156 7.79 -10.97 -2.13
N LEU A 157 8.78 -10.98 -3.05
CA LEU A 157 9.94 -11.88 -2.96
C LEU A 157 10.74 -11.64 -1.68
N GLU A 158 10.99 -10.38 -1.33
CA GLU A 158 11.72 -10.02 -0.12
C GLU A 158 11.00 -10.51 1.15
N ALA A 159 9.70 -10.24 1.27
CA ALA A 159 8.88 -10.64 2.41
C ALA A 159 8.81 -12.17 2.58
N ASN A 160 8.90 -12.92 1.48
CA ASN A 160 8.83 -14.39 1.48
C ASN A 160 10.21 -15.07 1.47
N GLY A 161 11.32 -14.31 1.69
CA GLY A 161 12.67 -14.85 1.72
C GLY A 161 13.19 -15.32 0.36
N GLY A 162 12.65 -14.77 -0.74
CA GLY A 162 13.01 -15.11 -2.11
C GLY A 162 14.42 -14.68 -2.55
N PHE A 163 15.10 -13.84 -1.76
CA PHE A 163 16.46 -13.41 -2.02
C PHE A 163 17.46 -14.18 -1.17
N GLY A 164 17.91 -15.35 -1.67
CA GLY A 164 18.78 -16.26 -0.94
C GLY A 164 20.30 -16.06 -1.15
N LEU A 165 20.70 -15.09 -1.99
CA LEU A 165 22.11 -14.78 -2.23
C LEU A 165 22.66 -13.82 -1.16
N PRO A 166 24.00 -13.84 -0.88
CA PRO A 166 24.59 -13.07 0.23
C PRO A 166 24.67 -11.56 -0.02
N GLU A 167 24.43 -11.10 -1.25
CA GLU A 167 24.43 -9.69 -1.60
C GLU A 167 23.29 -8.94 -0.92
N GLY A 168 23.56 -7.67 -0.56
CA GLY A 168 22.58 -6.83 0.12
C GLY A 168 21.32 -6.58 -0.74
N VAL A 169 20.14 -6.89 -0.17
CA VAL A 169 18.87 -6.69 -0.86
C VAL A 169 18.61 -5.22 -1.18
N ASP A 170 19.09 -4.30 -0.34
CA ASP A 170 18.97 -2.85 -0.58
C ASP A 170 19.68 -2.43 -1.86
N THR A 171 20.90 -2.95 -2.13
CA THR A 171 21.61 -2.69 -3.39
C THR A 171 20.82 -3.21 -4.59
N SER A 172 20.20 -4.39 -4.46
CA SER A 172 19.35 -4.95 -5.52
C SER A 172 18.10 -4.10 -5.78
N PHE A 173 17.53 -3.52 -4.73
CA PHE A 173 16.40 -2.60 -4.86
C PHE A 173 16.81 -1.31 -5.59
N ASP A 174 17.96 -0.72 -5.25
CA ASP A 174 18.49 0.46 -5.95
C ASP A 174 18.75 0.19 -7.44
N VAL A 175 19.29 -0.99 -7.79
CA VAL A 175 19.45 -1.41 -9.19
C VAL A 175 18.11 -1.49 -9.91
N LEU A 176 17.07 -2.04 -9.26
CA LEU A 176 15.70 -2.06 -9.80
C LEU A 176 15.21 -0.64 -10.08
N LEU A 177 15.36 0.29 -9.12
CA LEU A 177 14.89 1.67 -9.26
C LEU A 177 15.58 2.41 -10.40
N GLU A 178 16.90 2.24 -10.54
CA GLU A 178 17.67 2.82 -11.64
C GLU A 178 17.25 2.23 -12.99
N GLY A 179 17.10 0.92 -13.08
CA GLY A 179 16.63 0.25 -14.29
C GLY A 179 15.26 0.74 -14.73
N CYS A 180 14.31 0.85 -13.78
CA CYS A 180 13.00 1.41 -14.04
C CYS A 180 13.05 2.86 -14.52
N ALA A 181 13.88 3.70 -13.89
CA ALA A 181 14.03 5.09 -14.29
C ALA A 181 14.56 5.19 -15.74
N ARG A 182 15.63 4.49 -16.07
CA ARG A 182 16.19 4.47 -17.44
C ARG A 182 15.20 3.99 -18.49
N MET A 183 14.43 2.94 -18.18
CA MET A 183 13.47 2.35 -19.12
C MET A 183 12.28 3.27 -19.45
N PHE A 184 11.83 4.06 -18.48
CA PHE A 184 10.56 4.79 -18.60
C PHE A 184 10.71 6.31 -18.69
N VAL A 185 11.87 6.87 -18.30
CA VAL A 185 12.13 8.32 -18.35
C VAL A 185 12.87 8.67 -19.63
N PRO A 186 12.29 9.52 -20.51
CA PRO A 186 12.96 9.97 -21.73
C PRO A 186 14.26 10.73 -21.41
N GLY A 187 15.34 10.40 -22.10
CA GLY A 187 16.60 11.17 -22.05
C GLY A 187 17.53 10.87 -20.85
N LEU A 188 17.25 9.86 -20.02
CA LEU A 188 18.19 9.44 -18.96
C LEU A 188 19.43 8.68 -19.50
N ASP A 189 19.38 8.21 -20.75
CA ASP A 189 20.45 7.45 -21.41
C ASP A 189 21.34 8.32 -22.33
N ASP A 190 21.18 9.65 -22.36
CA ASP A 190 22.03 10.54 -23.15
C ASP A 190 23.09 11.18 -22.23
N PRO A 191 24.28 10.57 -22.08
CA PRO A 191 25.42 11.25 -21.47
C PRO A 191 25.92 12.29 -22.50
N GLY A 192 25.47 13.58 -22.34
CA GLY A 192 25.98 14.68 -23.11
C GLY A 192 27.50 14.84 -23.06
#